data_0fab42f1964fd40d760a0144f3539e04
#
_entry.id   0fab42f1964fd40d760a0144f3539e04
#
_cell.length_a   1.000
_cell.length_b   1.000
_cell.length_c   1.000
_cell.angle_alpha   90.00
_cell.angle_beta   90.00
_cell.angle_gamma   90.00
#
_symmetry.space_group_name_H-M   'P 1'
#
loop_
_entity.id
_entity.type
_entity.pdbx_description
1 polymer ?
#
loop_
_entity_poly.entity_id
_entity_poly.type
_entity_poly.pdbx_seq_one_letter_code
_entity_poly.pdbx_strand_id
1 'polypeptide(L)'
;MAEVSEVGSEVKNYKKGDLVGFGTLRDACEKCRFCKNGQEELCRDVKEPFTYGTYWGGYATAIQQPAEFFFHLPENFDLAKGAPLFCAGITTFYPMKKYLKEGMKTAVCGIGGLGHVALQFLNKMGYESTAFTSSPSKVDMIKELGATHVVVSTDPKQMEAVKDSFDFIINTIPTDKVFKQFFGCLQRGGIFVQVGQPDFNEGTLGVNCFEIICKECTLVGSLTGPRPVIKEMIKVCAEKKIYPIVEEYSFEDLPKAFDKLENGKPHFRCVVNAKDYAEKHGLKK
;
A
#
# COMPACT_ATOMS: atom_id res chain seq x y z
N MET A 1 -1.25 4.90 -13.65
CA MET A 1 -2.46 5.09 -14.44
C MET A 1 -2.08 5.33 -15.88
N ALA A 2 -2.88 4.85 -16.82
CA ALA A 2 -2.62 5.02 -18.25
C ALA A 2 -3.93 5.00 -19.06
N GLU A 3 -3.84 5.49 -20.28
CA GLU A 3 -4.84 5.28 -21.34
C GLU A 3 -4.29 4.24 -22.32
N VAL A 4 -5.10 3.27 -22.69
CA VAL A 4 -4.72 2.23 -23.64
C VAL A 4 -4.54 2.86 -25.03
N SER A 5 -3.34 2.83 -25.57
CA SER A 5 -3.03 3.32 -26.92
C SER A 5 -3.18 2.23 -27.98
N GLU A 6 -2.74 1.01 -27.66
CA GLU A 6 -2.78 -0.15 -28.56
C GLU A 6 -3.05 -1.43 -27.76
N VAL A 7 -3.65 -2.43 -28.41
CA VAL A 7 -3.89 -3.76 -27.85
C VAL A 7 -3.37 -4.85 -28.80
N GLY A 8 -2.85 -5.92 -28.25
CA GLY A 8 -2.46 -7.10 -29.03
C GLY A 8 -3.70 -7.77 -29.64
N SER A 9 -3.52 -8.47 -30.77
CA SER A 9 -4.60 -9.12 -31.53
C SER A 9 -5.44 -10.12 -30.74
N GLU A 10 -4.85 -10.75 -29.71
CA GLU A 10 -5.51 -11.72 -28.84
C GLU A 10 -6.26 -11.06 -27.66
N VAL A 11 -6.05 -9.77 -27.39
CA VAL A 11 -6.67 -9.06 -26.27
C VAL A 11 -8.10 -8.66 -26.63
N LYS A 12 -9.09 -9.17 -25.89
CA LYS A 12 -10.51 -8.95 -26.16
C LYS A 12 -11.20 -8.03 -25.16
N ASN A 13 -10.60 -7.85 -24.00
CA ASN A 13 -11.20 -7.15 -22.85
C ASN A 13 -10.71 -5.71 -22.68
N TYR A 14 -9.89 -5.22 -23.59
CA TYR A 14 -9.44 -3.82 -23.65
C TYR A 14 -9.54 -3.29 -25.06
N LYS A 15 -9.72 -1.97 -25.18
CA LYS A 15 -9.69 -1.23 -26.43
C LYS A 15 -8.96 0.09 -26.26
N LYS A 16 -8.50 0.66 -27.36
CA LYS A 16 -7.91 2.01 -27.37
C LYS A 16 -8.85 3.03 -26.72
N GLY A 17 -8.29 3.85 -25.82
CA GLY A 17 -9.00 4.87 -25.05
C GLY A 17 -9.47 4.40 -23.67
N ASP A 18 -9.41 3.10 -23.35
CA ASP A 18 -9.77 2.63 -22.02
C ASP A 18 -8.79 3.20 -20.96
N LEU A 19 -9.35 3.68 -19.84
CA LEU A 19 -8.55 4.10 -18.69
C LEU A 19 -8.23 2.90 -17.81
N VAL A 20 -6.95 2.71 -17.54
CA VAL A 20 -6.44 1.56 -16.79
C VAL A 20 -5.45 1.97 -15.70
N GLY A 21 -5.46 1.20 -14.63
CA GLY A 21 -4.42 1.23 -13.62
C GLY A 21 -3.55 -0.02 -13.68
N PHE A 22 -2.34 0.06 -13.17
CA PHE A 22 -1.45 -1.08 -13.01
C PHE A 22 -0.52 -0.87 -11.82
N GLY A 23 -0.05 -1.97 -11.26
CA GLY A 23 0.85 -1.97 -10.11
C GLY A 23 2.23 -2.52 -10.44
N THR A 24 2.94 -2.92 -9.40
CA THR A 24 4.27 -3.51 -9.51
C THR A 24 4.25 -4.97 -9.97
N LEU A 25 3.13 -5.69 -9.76
CA LEU A 25 2.96 -7.06 -10.24
C LEU A 25 2.68 -7.05 -11.75
N ARG A 26 3.52 -7.73 -12.54
CA ARG A 26 3.51 -7.65 -14.01
C ARG A 26 3.44 -8.97 -14.73
N ASP A 27 3.70 -10.06 -14.03
CA ASP A 27 3.75 -11.39 -14.64
C ASP A 27 3.41 -12.48 -13.63
N ALA A 28 2.89 -13.60 -14.12
CA ALA A 28 2.64 -14.80 -13.35
C ALA A 28 2.58 -16.00 -14.29
N CYS A 29 2.97 -17.18 -13.82
CA CYS A 29 2.99 -18.38 -14.67
C CYS A 29 1.61 -19.01 -14.93
N GLU A 30 0.56 -18.55 -14.26
CA GLU A 30 -0.84 -19.00 -14.32
C GLU A 30 -1.09 -20.50 -13.98
N LYS A 31 -0.03 -21.29 -13.74
CA LYS A 31 -0.11 -22.76 -13.58
C LYS A 31 0.37 -23.27 -12.21
N CYS A 32 1.20 -22.55 -11.48
CA CYS A 32 1.66 -22.99 -10.17
C CYS A 32 0.53 -22.95 -9.12
N ARG A 33 0.76 -23.57 -7.97
CA ARG A 33 -0.25 -23.63 -6.89
C ARG A 33 -0.72 -22.24 -6.44
N PHE A 34 0.16 -21.26 -6.42
CA PHE A 34 -0.17 -19.92 -5.99
C PHE A 34 -1.08 -19.23 -7.01
N CYS A 35 -0.72 -19.27 -8.31
CA CYS A 35 -1.55 -18.69 -9.36
C CYS A 35 -2.94 -19.34 -9.40
N LYS A 36 -3.01 -20.68 -9.30
CA LYS A 36 -4.29 -21.40 -9.27
C LYS A 36 -5.18 -21.04 -8.07
N ASN A 37 -4.59 -20.57 -6.99
CA ASN A 37 -5.29 -20.10 -5.78
C ASN A 37 -5.52 -18.59 -5.75
N GLY A 38 -5.26 -17.85 -6.84
CA GLY A 38 -5.42 -16.41 -6.90
C GLY A 38 -4.44 -15.65 -5.99
N GLN A 39 -3.20 -16.14 -5.91
CA GLN A 39 -2.10 -15.59 -5.13
C GLN A 39 -0.88 -15.37 -6.04
N GLU A 40 -1.09 -14.70 -7.17
CA GLU A 40 -0.08 -14.51 -8.22
C GLU A 40 1.16 -13.75 -7.70
N GLU A 41 0.99 -12.93 -6.68
CA GLU A 41 2.08 -12.20 -6.02
C GLU A 41 3.11 -13.13 -5.35
N LEU A 42 2.76 -14.40 -5.15
CA LEU A 42 3.61 -15.45 -4.62
C LEU A 42 4.11 -16.42 -5.70
N CYS A 43 3.91 -16.10 -6.99
CA CYS A 43 4.36 -16.94 -8.10
C CYS A 43 5.87 -17.16 -8.04
N ARG A 44 6.31 -18.44 -8.16
CA ARG A 44 7.73 -18.83 -8.11
C ARG A 44 8.30 -19.20 -9.46
N ASP A 45 7.46 -19.42 -10.46
CA ASP A 45 7.85 -19.93 -11.77
C ASP A 45 8.19 -18.80 -12.76
N VAL A 46 8.01 -17.55 -12.32
CA VAL A 46 8.44 -16.36 -13.07
C VAL A 46 9.61 -15.74 -12.32
N LYS A 47 10.71 -15.49 -13.04
CA LYS A 47 11.92 -14.95 -12.41
C LYS A 47 11.72 -13.57 -11.79
N GLU A 48 10.97 -12.73 -12.47
CA GLU A 48 10.76 -11.32 -12.09
C GLU A 48 9.27 -10.97 -12.19
N PRO A 49 8.42 -11.43 -11.23
CA PRO A 49 6.99 -11.14 -11.26
C PRO A 49 6.67 -9.65 -11.04
N PHE A 50 7.66 -8.88 -10.57
CA PHE A 50 7.51 -7.47 -10.25
C PHE A 50 8.36 -6.58 -11.16
N THR A 51 8.09 -5.27 -11.11
CA THR A 51 8.86 -4.24 -11.82
C THR A 51 10.23 -3.98 -11.18
N TYR A 52 11.06 -5.03 -11.04
CA TYR A 52 12.43 -4.92 -10.58
C TYR A 52 13.39 -5.36 -11.70
N GLY A 53 14.57 -4.79 -11.71
CA GLY A 53 15.62 -5.23 -12.62
C GLY A 53 15.31 -4.96 -14.09
N THR A 54 14.98 -6.00 -14.86
CA THR A 54 14.78 -5.94 -16.32
C THR A 54 13.56 -5.16 -16.76
N TYR A 55 12.52 -5.04 -15.93
CA TYR A 55 11.30 -4.32 -16.27
C TYR A 55 11.35 -2.87 -15.83
N TRP A 56 11.07 -1.96 -16.75
CA TRP A 56 10.95 -0.54 -16.47
C TRP A 56 9.70 -0.24 -15.62
N GLY A 57 9.82 0.73 -14.69
CA GLY A 57 8.75 1.14 -13.80
C GLY A 57 7.75 2.10 -14.43
N GLY A 58 6.88 2.67 -13.57
CA GLY A 58 5.80 3.57 -13.97
C GLY A 58 6.20 5.02 -14.25
N TYR A 59 7.45 5.41 -14.01
CA TYR A 59 7.96 6.74 -14.41
C TYR A 59 8.34 6.73 -15.89
N ALA A 60 7.32 6.61 -16.72
CA ALA A 60 7.46 6.48 -18.17
C ALA A 60 6.26 7.10 -18.86
N THR A 61 6.45 7.51 -20.11
CA THR A 61 5.38 8.03 -20.98
C THR A 61 4.54 6.93 -21.62
N ALA A 62 5.08 5.72 -21.68
CA ALA A 62 4.38 4.52 -22.18
C ALA A 62 4.93 3.26 -21.50
N ILE A 63 4.08 2.23 -21.43
CA ILE A 63 4.41 0.92 -20.86
C ILE A 63 3.71 -0.18 -21.66
N GLN A 64 4.37 -1.32 -21.79
CA GLN A 64 3.78 -2.54 -22.35
C GLN A 64 3.93 -3.69 -21.36
N GLN A 65 2.83 -4.41 -21.13
CA GLN A 65 2.80 -5.60 -20.28
C GLN A 65 1.62 -6.51 -20.63
N PRO A 66 1.55 -7.75 -20.13
CA PRO A 66 0.39 -8.63 -20.32
C PRO A 66 -0.91 -7.96 -19.86
N ALA A 67 -1.97 -8.12 -20.65
CA ALA A 67 -3.26 -7.46 -20.45
C ALA A 67 -3.88 -7.80 -19.08
N GLU A 68 -3.61 -8.97 -18.55
CA GLU A 68 -4.12 -9.46 -17.26
C GLU A 68 -3.66 -8.63 -16.04
N PHE A 69 -2.60 -7.84 -16.21
CA PHE A 69 -2.03 -6.99 -15.16
C PHE A 69 -2.39 -5.51 -15.32
N PHE A 70 -3.31 -5.21 -16.23
CA PHE A 70 -4.03 -3.93 -16.26
C PHE A 70 -5.41 -4.09 -15.62
N PHE A 71 -5.92 -3.01 -15.06
CA PHE A 71 -7.20 -2.98 -14.36
C PHE A 71 -8.03 -1.80 -14.86
N HIS A 72 -9.25 -2.07 -15.36
CA HIS A 72 -10.18 -1.01 -15.70
C HIS A 72 -10.46 -0.10 -14.50
N LEU A 73 -10.51 1.18 -14.75
CA LEU A 73 -10.86 2.19 -13.78
C LEU A 73 -12.29 2.65 -13.96
N PRO A 74 -13.07 2.88 -12.88
CA PRO A 74 -14.37 3.52 -12.97
C PRO A 74 -14.28 4.92 -13.60
N GLU A 75 -15.34 5.35 -14.31
CA GLU A 75 -15.36 6.64 -15.03
C GLU A 75 -14.98 7.85 -14.17
N ASN A 76 -15.39 7.87 -12.91
CA ASN A 76 -15.15 8.97 -11.99
C ASN A 76 -13.94 8.72 -11.05
N PHE A 77 -13.02 7.83 -11.44
CA PHE A 77 -11.85 7.54 -10.65
C PHE A 77 -10.82 8.65 -10.77
N ASP A 78 -10.39 9.20 -9.63
CA ASP A 78 -9.34 10.23 -9.59
C ASP A 78 -8.00 9.60 -9.97
N LEU A 79 -7.50 9.88 -11.16
CA LEU A 79 -6.30 9.23 -11.72
C LEU A 79 -5.03 9.59 -10.94
N ALA A 80 -4.91 10.84 -10.52
CA ALA A 80 -3.73 11.30 -9.78
C ALA A 80 -3.70 10.69 -8.38
N LYS A 81 -4.78 10.89 -7.61
CA LYS A 81 -4.89 10.32 -6.26
C LYS A 81 -4.98 8.81 -6.25
N GLY A 82 -5.53 8.22 -7.30
CA GLY A 82 -5.66 6.77 -7.44
C GLY A 82 -4.36 6.05 -7.78
N ALA A 83 -3.38 6.73 -8.38
CA ALA A 83 -2.13 6.10 -8.80
C ALA A 83 -1.40 5.38 -7.64
N PRO A 84 -1.22 5.98 -6.46
CA PRO A 84 -0.55 5.29 -5.36
C PRO A 84 -1.34 4.12 -4.75
N LEU A 85 -2.63 3.96 -5.07
CA LEU A 85 -3.44 2.82 -4.59
C LEU A 85 -2.90 1.48 -5.09
N PHE A 86 -2.27 1.45 -6.27
CA PHE A 86 -1.67 0.25 -6.84
C PHE A 86 -0.36 -0.18 -6.14
N CYS A 87 0.11 0.59 -5.18
CA CYS A 87 1.20 0.24 -4.28
C CYS A 87 0.71 0.36 -2.83
N ALA A 88 0.56 1.59 -2.31
CA ALA A 88 0.19 1.84 -0.92
C ALA A 88 -1.20 1.31 -0.57
N GLY A 89 -2.17 1.42 -1.49
CA GLY A 89 -3.52 0.91 -1.28
C GLY A 89 -3.53 -0.59 -1.14
N ILE A 90 -3.04 -1.32 -2.15
CA ILE A 90 -3.09 -2.78 -2.14
C ILE A 90 -2.23 -3.39 -1.01
N THR A 91 -1.07 -2.81 -0.71
CA THR A 91 -0.20 -3.27 0.37
C THR A 91 -0.87 -3.21 1.74
N THR A 92 -1.75 -2.22 1.95
CA THR A 92 -2.49 -2.08 3.22
C THR A 92 -3.85 -2.79 3.18
N PHE A 93 -4.54 -2.77 2.06
CA PHE A 93 -5.85 -3.39 1.90
C PHE A 93 -5.81 -4.92 1.95
N TYR A 94 -4.83 -5.54 1.28
CA TYR A 94 -4.75 -7.01 1.19
C TYR A 94 -4.62 -7.70 2.55
N PRO A 95 -3.68 -7.35 3.44
CA PRO A 95 -3.63 -7.98 4.76
C PRO A 95 -4.86 -7.68 5.62
N MET A 96 -5.47 -6.49 5.48
CA MET A 96 -6.73 -6.19 6.16
C MET A 96 -7.83 -7.14 5.69
N LYS A 97 -8.01 -7.28 4.38
CA LYS A 97 -9.00 -8.21 3.80
C LYS A 97 -8.78 -9.66 4.25
N LYS A 98 -7.53 -10.07 4.40
CA LYS A 98 -7.16 -11.44 4.75
C LYS A 98 -7.31 -11.76 6.23
N TYR A 99 -7.05 -10.81 7.10
CA TYR A 99 -6.88 -11.09 8.53
C TYR A 99 -7.87 -10.38 9.45
N LEU A 100 -8.48 -9.27 9.02
CA LEU A 100 -9.45 -8.57 9.87
C LEU A 100 -10.74 -9.39 10.03
N LYS A 101 -11.26 -9.37 11.25
CA LYS A 101 -12.56 -9.91 11.61
C LYS A 101 -13.37 -8.84 12.31
N GLU A 102 -14.69 -8.96 12.25
CA GLU A 102 -15.60 -8.04 12.93
C GLU A 102 -15.27 -7.94 14.44
N GLY A 103 -15.34 -6.73 14.97
CA GLY A 103 -15.08 -6.46 16.39
C GLY A 103 -13.61 -6.35 16.78
N MET A 104 -12.67 -6.60 15.89
CA MET A 104 -11.24 -6.46 16.20
C MET A 104 -10.85 -5.02 16.49
N LYS A 105 -10.11 -4.81 17.58
CA LYS A 105 -9.40 -3.55 17.86
C LYS A 105 -8.16 -3.45 17.01
N THR A 106 -8.06 -2.39 16.22
CA THR A 106 -7.02 -2.26 15.22
C THR A 106 -6.06 -1.11 15.51
N ALA A 107 -4.80 -1.27 15.09
CA ALA A 107 -3.81 -0.22 15.17
C ALA A 107 -2.98 -0.08 13.89
N VAL A 108 -2.57 1.15 13.59
CA VAL A 108 -1.68 1.51 12.49
C VAL A 108 -0.43 2.17 13.04
N CYS A 109 0.72 1.57 12.83
CA CYS A 109 2.01 2.13 13.23
C CYS A 109 2.63 2.89 12.06
N GLY A 110 2.90 4.19 12.29
CA GLY A 110 3.46 5.08 11.29
C GLY A 110 2.42 5.64 10.31
N ILE A 111 2.15 6.95 10.42
CA ILE A 111 1.18 7.62 9.57
C ILE A 111 1.91 8.42 8.48
N GLY A 112 2.46 7.67 7.55
CA GLY A 112 3.14 8.15 6.35
C GLY A 112 2.39 7.74 5.08
N GLY A 113 3.14 7.49 4.00
CA GLY A 113 2.59 7.16 2.68
C GLY A 113 1.73 5.90 2.61
N LEU A 114 1.90 4.91 3.51
CA LEU A 114 1.03 3.74 3.64
C LEU A 114 -0.02 3.95 4.75
N GLY A 115 0.43 4.40 5.93
CA GLY A 115 -0.42 4.44 7.11
C GLY A 115 -1.62 5.36 6.98
N HIS A 116 -1.52 6.49 6.26
CA HIS A 116 -2.67 7.37 6.05
C HIS A 116 -3.76 6.73 5.16
N VAL A 117 -3.38 5.84 4.23
CA VAL A 117 -4.33 5.06 3.43
C VAL A 117 -4.93 3.94 4.28
N ALA A 118 -4.10 3.29 5.10
CA ALA A 118 -4.54 2.25 6.03
C ALA A 118 -5.64 2.75 6.98
N LEU A 119 -5.48 3.95 7.55
CA LEU A 119 -6.49 4.58 8.41
C LEU A 119 -7.81 4.83 7.67
N GLN A 120 -7.74 5.33 6.43
CA GLN A 120 -8.94 5.54 5.63
C GLN A 120 -9.67 4.23 5.35
N PHE A 121 -8.95 3.14 5.01
CA PHE A 121 -9.57 1.83 4.84
C PHE A 121 -10.25 1.36 6.12
N LEU A 122 -9.57 1.35 7.26
CA LEU A 122 -10.14 0.91 8.52
C LEU A 122 -11.40 1.70 8.87
N ASN A 123 -11.34 3.03 8.80
CA ASN A 123 -12.49 3.89 9.07
C ASN A 123 -13.67 3.59 8.15
N LYS A 124 -13.44 3.54 6.82
CA LYS A 124 -14.50 3.31 5.83
C LYS A 124 -15.02 1.87 5.81
N MET A 125 -14.27 0.93 6.35
CA MET A 125 -14.69 -0.46 6.55
C MET A 125 -15.39 -0.66 7.91
N GLY A 126 -15.50 0.37 8.75
CA GLY A 126 -16.22 0.35 10.02
C GLY A 126 -15.42 -0.19 11.20
N TYR A 127 -14.09 -0.22 11.12
CA TYR A 127 -13.24 -0.62 12.24
C TYR A 127 -12.84 0.57 13.08
N GLU A 128 -12.88 0.38 14.38
CA GLU A 128 -12.23 1.28 15.33
C GLU A 128 -10.71 1.15 15.18
N SER A 129 -10.03 2.29 15.01
CA SER A 129 -8.60 2.29 14.74
C SER A 129 -7.84 3.24 15.64
N THR A 130 -6.70 2.78 16.15
CA THR A 130 -5.71 3.59 16.87
C THR A 130 -4.51 3.85 15.97
N ALA A 131 -4.15 5.11 15.82
CA ALA A 131 -2.96 5.51 15.06
C ALA A 131 -1.79 5.79 16.01
N PHE A 132 -0.62 5.21 15.74
CA PHE A 132 0.62 5.54 16.44
C PHE A 132 1.41 6.59 15.67
N THR A 133 1.79 7.68 16.33
CA THR A 133 2.65 8.73 15.77
C THR A 133 3.75 9.12 16.77
N SER A 134 4.94 9.41 16.29
CA SER A 134 6.02 10.00 17.10
C SER A 134 5.89 11.52 17.23
N SER A 135 4.99 12.15 16.47
CA SER A 135 4.85 13.60 16.40
C SER A 135 3.51 14.08 16.98
N PRO A 136 3.51 14.75 18.16
CA PRO A 136 2.30 15.31 18.74
C PRO A 136 1.58 16.29 17.82
N SER A 137 2.31 17.03 16.99
CA SER A 137 1.74 18.02 16.07
C SER A 137 0.90 17.42 14.94
N LYS A 138 0.94 16.10 14.75
CA LYS A 138 0.16 15.41 13.71
C LYS A 138 -1.19 14.86 14.23
N VAL A 139 -1.48 14.99 15.50
CA VAL A 139 -2.66 14.35 16.14
C VAL A 139 -3.96 14.75 15.45
N ASP A 140 -4.19 16.04 15.23
CA ASP A 140 -5.45 16.53 14.66
C ASP A 140 -5.60 16.07 13.20
N MET A 141 -4.58 16.18 12.40
CA MET A 141 -4.55 15.68 11.02
C MET A 141 -4.82 14.16 10.96
N ILE A 142 -4.25 13.38 11.89
CA ILE A 142 -4.47 11.93 11.95
C ILE A 142 -5.93 11.59 12.29
N LYS A 143 -6.59 12.37 13.15
CA LYS A 143 -8.03 12.23 13.44
C LYS A 143 -8.88 12.56 12.20
N GLU A 144 -8.52 13.60 11.45
CA GLU A 144 -9.19 13.95 10.18
C GLU A 144 -9.06 12.82 9.13
N LEU A 145 -7.97 12.05 9.15
CA LEU A 145 -7.79 10.85 8.31
C LEU A 145 -8.65 9.66 8.74
N GLY A 146 -9.38 9.77 9.84
CA GLY A 146 -10.34 8.78 10.30
C GLY A 146 -9.85 7.88 11.42
N ALA A 147 -8.74 8.21 12.10
CA ALA A 147 -8.34 7.48 13.30
C ALA A 147 -9.34 7.76 14.44
N THR A 148 -9.81 6.70 15.10
CA THR A 148 -10.68 6.82 16.28
C THR A 148 -9.88 7.33 17.47
N HIS A 149 -8.68 6.79 17.65
CA HIS A 149 -7.76 7.18 18.72
C HIS A 149 -6.36 7.46 18.13
N VAL A 150 -5.61 8.32 18.82
CA VAL A 150 -4.22 8.62 18.48
C VAL A 150 -3.35 8.46 19.72
N VAL A 151 -2.29 7.71 19.59
CA VAL A 151 -1.29 7.48 20.64
C VAL A 151 0.05 8.08 20.19
N VAL A 152 0.60 8.95 21.02
CA VAL A 152 1.95 9.50 20.79
C VAL A 152 2.97 8.50 21.31
N SER A 153 3.64 7.82 20.38
CA SER A 153 4.55 6.70 20.70
C SER A 153 5.83 7.10 21.46
N THR A 154 6.11 8.39 21.54
CA THR A 154 7.20 8.95 22.37
C THR A 154 6.76 9.26 23.80
N ASP A 155 5.48 9.13 24.13
CA ASP A 155 4.94 9.28 25.48
C ASP A 155 4.83 7.90 26.15
N PRO A 156 5.70 7.57 27.16
CA PRO A 156 5.65 6.28 27.82
C PRO A 156 4.33 5.97 28.52
N LYS A 157 3.62 6.99 29.01
CA LYS A 157 2.32 6.79 29.70
C LYS A 157 1.24 6.36 28.72
N GLN A 158 1.21 7.00 27.53
CA GLN A 158 0.27 6.60 26.49
C GLN A 158 0.57 5.19 25.96
N MET A 159 1.85 4.85 25.79
CA MET A 159 2.25 3.52 25.35
C MET A 159 1.92 2.43 26.39
N GLU A 160 2.14 2.66 27.65
CA GLU A 160 1.77 1.70 28.71
C GLU A 160 0.24 1.50 28.79
N ALA A 161 -0.55 2.55 28.56
CA ALA A 161 -2.01 2.47 28.57
C ALA A 161 -2.60 1.59 27.45
N VAL A 162 -1.85 1.34 26.38
CA VAL A 162 -2.29 0.53 25.23
C VAL A 162 -1.53 -0.79 25.08
N LYS A 163 -0.78 -1.18 26.11
CA LYS A 163 -0.10 -2.48 26.15
C LYS A 163 -1.11 -3.62 26.07
N ASP A 164 -0.78 -4.68 25.31
CA ASP A 164 -1.63 -5.86 25.14
C ASP A 164 -3.09 -5.56 24.75
N SER A 165 -3.32 -4.53 23.90
CA SER A 165 -4.66 -3.99 23.65
C SER A 165 -5.23 -4.29 22.27
N PHE A 166 -4.40 -4.63 21.27
CA PHE A 166 -4.85 -4.71 19.89
C PHE A 166 -4.89 -6.13 19.33
N ASP A 167 -5.98 -6.46 18.64
CA ASP A 167 -6.15 -7.72 17.91
C ASP A 167 -5.36 -7.74 16.60
N PHE A 168 -5.26 -6.58 15.96
CA PHE A 168 -4.61 -6.43 14.67
C PHE A 168 -3.76 -5.15 14.65
N ILE A 169 -2.48 -5.30 14.35
CA ILE A 169 -1.56 -4.19 14.16
C ILE A 169 -0.97 -4.26 12.76
N ILE A 170 -1.07 -3.17 11.99
CA ILE A 170 -0.33 -3.03 10.73
C ILE A 170 0.82 -2.03 10.92
N ASN A 171 2.04 -2.50 10.75
CA ASN A 171 3.24 -1.68 10.88
C ASN A 171 3.76 -1.25 9.50
N THR A 172 3.70 0.06 9.26
CA THR A 172 4.14 0.69 8.02
C THR A 172 5.49 1.40 8.16
N ILE A 173 6.09 1.35 9.34
CA ILE A 173 7.35 2.06 9.64
C ILE A 173 8.51 1.27 9.02
N PRO A 174 9.35 1.93 8.19
CA PRO A 174 10.45 1.28 7.51
C PRO A 174 11.71 1.21 8.39
N THR A 175 11.57 0.71 9.63
CA THR A 175 12.68 0.47 10.55
C THR A 175 12.33 -0.62 11.57
N ASP A 176 13.31 -1.39 11.96
CA ASP A 176 13.20 -2.41 12.99
C ASP A 176 13.32 -1.85 14.43
N LYS A 177 13.89 -0.64 14.57
CA LYS A 177 14.21 -0.03 15.88
C LYS A 177 13.01 0.12 16.81
N VAL A 178 11.82 0.30 16.25
CA VAL A 178 10.57 0.51 17.01
C VAL A 178 9.68 -0.74 17.06
N PHE A 179 10.10 -1.85 16.45
CA PHE A 179 9.28 -3.06 16.35
C PHE A 179 8.81 -3.55 17.72
N LYS A 180 9.74 -3.72 18.67
CA LYS A 180 9.43 -4.23 20.02
C LYS A 180 8.38 -3.38 20.75
N GLN A 181 8.44 -2.06 20.57
CA GLN A 181 7.52 -1.12 21.21
C GLN A 181 6.08 -1.39 20.76
N PHE A 182 5.85 -1.55 19.47
CA PHE A 182 4.52 -1.79 18.93
C PHE A 182 4.07 -3.24 19.08
N PHE A 183 5.00 -4.19 19.02
CA PHE A 183 4.70 -5.60 19.27
C PHE A 183 4.23 -5.81 20.72
N GLY A 184 4.73 -5.05 21.69
CA GLY A 184 4.24 -5.03 23.06
C GLY A 184 2.78 -4.62 23.20
N CYS A 185 2.22 -3.88 22.23
CA CYS A 185 0.81 -3.48 22.23
C CYS A 185 -0.13 -4.56 21.66
N LEU A 186 0.42 -5.61 21.02
CA LEU A 186 -0.37 -6.72 20.48
C LEU A 186 -0.86 -7.60 21.62
N GLN A 187 -2.17 -7.88 21.66
CA GLN A 187 -2.74 -8.79 22.65
C GLN A 187 -2.47 -10.28 22.30
N ARG A 188 -2.85 -11.16 23.22
CA ARG A 188 -2.79 -12.61 22.99
C ARG A 188 -3.72 -13.02 21.86
N GLY A 189 -3.27 -13.92 21.00
CA GLY A 189 -3.99 -14.33 19.78
C GLY A 189 -4.02 -13.29 18.68
N GLY A 190 -3.38 -12.12 18.89
CA GLY A 190 -3.38 -11.02 17.93
C GLY A 190 -2.51 -11.26 16.69
N ILE A 191 -2.69 -10.44 15.68
CA ILE A 191 -2.01 -10.51 14.40
C ILE A 191 -1.21 -9.23 14.19
N PHE A 192 0.11 -9.36 14.03
CA PHE A 192 1.01 -8.26 13.70
C PHE A 192 1.43 -8.37 12.23
N VAL A 193 1.09 -7.39 11.42
CA VAL A 193 1.40 -7.35 9.99
C VAL A 193 2.53 -6.36 9.73
N GLN A 194 3.65 -6.85 9.21
CA GLN A 194 4.78 -6.03 8.77
C GLN A 194 4.65 -5.74 7.28
N VAL A 195 4.52 -4.46 6.92
CA VAL A 195 4.51 -3.97 5.53
C VAL A 195 5.55 -2.88 5.29
N GLY A 196 6.02 -2.21 6.35
CA GLY A 196 7.13 -1.27 6.26
C GLY A 196 8.44 -2.02 5.97
N GLN A 197 9.15 -1.61 4.92
CA GLN A 197 10.41 -2.22 4.49
C GLN A 197 11.57 -1.32 4.90
N PRO A 198 12.45 -1.77 5.82
CA PRO A 198 13.76 -1.16 6.05
C PRO A 198 14.66 -1.27 4.82
N ASP A 199 15.81 -0.64 4.83
CA ASP A 199 16.81 -0.84 3.78
C ASP A 199 17.09 -2.35 3.58
N PHE A 200 17.28 -2.78 2.33
CA PHE A 200 17.41 -4.20 1.96
C PHE A 200 18.57 -4.92 2.68
N ASN A 201 19.57 -4.17 3.11
CA ASN A 201 20.74 -4.71 3.82
C ASN A 201 20.62 -4.62 5.34
N GLU A 202 19.60 -3.95 5.86
CA GLU A 202 19.39 -3.71 7.27
C GLU A 202 17.93 -4.05 7.61
N GLY A 203 17.68 -4.71 8.66
CA GLY A 203 16.31 -4.94 9.10
C GLY A 203 16.07 -6.36 9.56
N THR A 204 16.49 -6.59 10.79
CA THR A 204 16.12 -7.77 11.54
C THR A 204 15.06 -7.40 12.58
N LEU A 205 13.93 -8.08 12.56
CA LEU A 205 12.94 -7.93 13.62
C LEU A 205 13.49 -8.66 14.86
N GLY A 206 13.92 -7.91 15.86
CA GLY A 206 14.39 -8.48 17.13
C GLY A 206 13.23 -9.02 17.97
N VAL A 207 12.66 -10.16 17.57
CA VAL A 207 11.51 -10.77 18.22
C VAL A 207 11.97 -11.70 19.34
N ASN A 208 11.36 -11.58 20.53
CA ASN A 208 11.55 -12.53 21.61
C ASN A 208 10.67 -13.76 21.38
N CYS A 209 11.26 -14.93 21.16
CA CYS A 209 10.53 -16.18 20.92
C CYS A 209 9.55 -16.52 22.05
N PHE A 210 9.97 -16.29 23.32
CA PHE A 210 9.10 -16.55 24.46
C PHE A 210 7.87 -15.64 24.48
N GLU A 211 8.03 -14.38 24.07
CA GLU A 211 6.89 -13.45 23.96
C GLU A 211 5.90 -13.90 22.89
N ILE A 212 6.37 -14.38 21.73
CA ILE A 212 5.51 -14.95 20.69
C ILE A 212 4.74 -16.16 21.22
N ILE A 213 5.43 -17.08 21.91
CA ILE A 213 4.84 -18.29 22.46
C ILE A 213 3.77 -17.94 23.50
N CYS A 214 4.08 -17.05 24.45
CA CYS A 214 3.15 -16.66 25.51
C CYS A 214 1.92 -15.90 24.99
N LYS A 215 2.07 -15.17 23.88
CA LYS A 215 0.97 -14.46 23.26
C LYS A 215 0.15 -15.34 22.29
N GLU A 216 0.67 -16.50 21.86
CA GLU A 216 0.09 -17.32 20.78
C GLU A 216 -0.29 -16.45 19.55
N CYS A 217 0.54 -15.45 19.25
CA CYS A 217 0.24 -14.45 18.24
C CYS A 217 0.76 -14.84 16.86
N THR A 218 0.27 -14.16 15.83
CA THR A 218 0.70 -14.35 14.45
C THR A 218 1.52 -13.14 13.99
N LEU A 219 2.76 -13.37 13.56
CA LEU A 219 3.59 -12.37 12.90
C LEU A 219 3.62 -12.67 11.40
N VAL A 220 3.19 -11.72 10.58
CA VAL A 220 3.09 -11.91 9.12
C VAL A 220 3.75 -10.76 8.37
N GLY A 221 4.42 -11.10 7.26
CA GLY A 221 4.79 -10.17 6.21
C GLY A 221 3.69 -10.10 5.15
N SER A 222 3.49 -8.94 4.55
CA SER A 222 2.62 -8.77 3.38
C SER A 222 3.28 -7.82 2.39
N LEU A 223 3.40 -8.24 1.14
CA LEU A 223 4.11 -7.45 0.12
C LEU A 223 3.14 -6.55 -0.66
N THR A 224 2.27 -7.15 -1.42
CA THR A 224 1.23 -6.54 -2.25
C THR A 224 0.01 -7.44 -2.20
N GLY A 225 -0.82 -7.47 -3.22
CA GLY A 225 -1.94 -8.40 -3.27
C GLY A 225 -2.23 -8.90 -4.68
N PRO A 226 -3.01 -10.00 -4.79
CA PRO A 226 -3.35 -10.61 -6.06
C PRO A 226 -4.37 -9.79 -6.85
N ARG A 227 -4.42 -10.05 -8.16
CA ARG A 227 -5.31 -9.36 -9.11
C ARG A 227 -6.79 -9.29 -8.68
N PRO A 228 -7.41 -10.35 -8.14
CA PRO A 228 -8.79 -10.26 -7.66
C PRO A 228 -8.98 -9.23 -6.54
N VAL A 229 -8.02 -9.15 -5.61
CA VAL A 229 -8.08 -8.19 -4.49
C VAL A 229 -7.79 -6.76 -4.96
N ILE A 230 -6.92 -6.58 -5.97
CA ILE A 230 -6.71 -5.26 -6.60
C ILE A 230 -8.02 -4.75 -7.22
N LYS A 231 -8.75 -5.60 -7.95
CA LYS A 231 -10.05 -5.25 -8.53
C LYS A 231 -11.07 -4.86 -7.46
N GLU A 232 -11.15 -5.62 -6.37
CA GLU A 232 -12.00 -5.29 -5.22
C GLU A 232 -11.62 -3.97 -4.57
N MET A 233 -10.33 -3.74 -4.35
CA MET A 233 -9.82 -2.48 -3.79
C MET A 233 -10.21 -1.27 -4.64
N ILE A 234 -10.05 -1.34 -5.97
CA ILE A 234 -10.44 -0.26 -6.89
C ILE A 234 -11.93 0.07 -6.72
N LYS A 235 -12.78 -0.95 -6.67
CA LYS A 235 -14.23 -0.80 -6.46
C LYS A 235 -14.52 -0.13 -5.12
N VAL A 236 -13.95 -0.63 -4.03
CA VAL A 236 -14.12 -0.07 -2.68
C VAL A 236 -13.62 1.38 -2.62
N CYS A 237 -12.47 1.69 -3.23
CA CYS A 237 -11.93 3.04 -3.26
C CYS A 237 -12.84 4.02 -4.01
N ALA A 238 -13.38 3.61 -5.16
CA ALA A 238 -14.30 4.43 -5.95
C ALA A 238 -15.61 4.69 -5.19
N GLU A 239 -16.24 3.64 -4.64
CA GLU A 239 -17.51 3.72 -3.91
C GLU A 239 -17.41 4.53 -2.62
N LYS A 240 -16.35 4.29 -1.85
CA LYS A 240 -16.15 4.91 -0.52
C LYS A 240 -15.30 6.18 -0.55
N LYS A 241 -14.84 6.60 -1.73
CA LYS A 241 -13.96 7.77 -1.95
C LYS A 241 -12.70 7.72 -1.09
N ILE A 242 -12.02 6.58 -1.11
CA ILE A 242 -10.75 6.37 -0.41
C ILE A 242 -9.61 6.69 -1.37
N TYR A 243 -8.90 7.78 -1.10
CA TYR A 243 -7.79 8.21 -1.93
C TYR A 243 -6.61 8.68 -1.08
N PRO A 244 -5.38 8.36 -1.48
CA PRO A 244 -4.20 8.96 -0.89
C PRO A 244 -4.19 10.48 -1.03
N ILE A 245 -3.57 11.15 -0.07
CA ILE A 245 -3.20 12.56 -0.21
C ILE A 245 -1.93 12.61 -1.06
N VAL A 246 -1.96 13.41 -2.12
CA VAL A 246 -0.88 13.48 -3.10
C VAL A 246 -0.40 14.89 -3.34
N GLU A 247 0.87 15.03 -3.66
CA GLU A 247 1.48 16.20 -4.26
C GLU A 247 1.76 15.87 -5.72
N GLU A 248 1.16 16.63 -6.64
CA GLU A 248 1.31 16.39 -8.07
C GLU A 248 2.48 17.18 -8.65
N TYR A 249 3.23 16.54 -9.52
CA TYR A 249 4.37 17.08 -10.24
C TYR A 249 4.20 16.88 -11.74
N SER A 250 4.70 17.79 -12.55
CA SER A 250 4.88 17.54 -13.98
C SER A 250 5.96 16.48 -14.21
N PHE A 251 6.01 15.91 -15.41
CA PHE A 251 7.06 14.94 -15.74
C PHE A 251 8.45 15.58 -15.79
N GLU A 252 8.53 16.85 -16.19
CA GLU A 252 9.76 17.63 -16.14
C GLU A 252 10.27 17.87 -14.71
N ASP A 253 9.36 17.89 -13.74
CA ASP A 253 9.66 18.10 -12.31
C ASP A 253 9.97 16.79 -11.56
N LEU A 254 10.07 15.66 -12.25
CA LEU A 254 10.43 14.37 -11.66
C LEU A 254 11.67 14.43 -10.73
N PRO A 255 12.77 15.13 -11.09
CA PRO A 255 13.91 15.29 -10.19
C PRO A 255 13.55 15.97 -8.87
N LYS A 256 12.65 16.98 -8.88
CA LYS A 256 12.20 17.65 -7.66
C LYS A 256 11.37 16.74 -6.77
N ALA A 257 10.54 15.86 -7.36
CA ALA A 257 9.77 14.87 -6.62
C ALA A 257 10.71 13.86 -5.92
N PHE A 258 11.78 13.43 -6.59
CA PHE A 258 12.80 12.56 -5.99
C PHE A 258 13.57 13.24 -4.87
N ASP A 259 14.04 14.47 -5.07
CA ASP A 259 14.72 15.25 -4.02
C ASP A 259 13.84 15.37 -2.77
N LYS A 260 12.55 15.63 -2.95
CA LYS A 260 11.60 15.69 -1.84
C LYS A 260 11.43 14.34 -1.11
N LEU A 261 11.47 13.23 -1.83
CA LEU A 261 11.42 11.89 -1.24
C LEU A 261 12.70 11.57 -0.46
N GLU A 262 13.87 11.86 -1.00
CA GLU A 262 15.16 11.63 -0.38
C GLU A 262 15.36 12.47 0.88
N ASN A 263 14.95 13.73 0.85
CA ASN A 263 15.01 14.63 2.00
C ASN A 263 13.89 14.43 3.03
N GLY A 264 13.04 13.40 2.86
CA GLY A 264 12.11 12.90 3.87
C GLY A 264 10.92 13.80 4.21
N LYS A 265 10.47 14.65 3.26
CA LYS A 265 9.41 15.65 3.53
C LYS A 265 8.22 15.64 2.53
N PRO A 266 7.84 14.52 1.88
CA PRO A 266 6.63 14.52 1.08
C PRO A 266 5.41 14.59 2.00
N HIS A 267 4.39 15.33 1.59
CA HIS A 267 3.08 15.27 2.23
C HIS A 267 2.34 14.02 1.74
N PHE A 268 2.74 12.86 2.28
CA PHE A 268 2.32 11.49 2.01
C PHE A 268 2.84 10.89 0.70
N ARG A 269 2.38 11.34 -0.49
CA ARG A 269 2.76 10.74 -1.77
C ARG A 269 3.05 11.80 -2.83
N CYS A 270 4.14 11.63 -3.56
CA CYS A 270 4.41 12.37 -4.78
C CYS A 270 3.87 11.59 -5.98
N VAL A 271 3.13 12.26 -6.86
CA VAL A 271 2.59 11.70 -8.10
C VAL A 271 3.08 12.54 -9.27
N VAL A 272 3.57 11.88 -10.30
CA VAL A 272 4.07 12.53 -11.51
C VAL A 272 3.09 12.34 -12.65
N ASN A 273 2.64 13.44 -13.25
CA ASN A 273 1.75 13.46 -14.39
C ASN A 273 2.53 13.60 -15.69
N ALA A 274 2.50 12.57 -16.52
CA ALA A 274 3.22 12.54 -17.79
C ALA A 274 2.35 12.99 -18.99
N LYS A 275 1.09 13.33 -18.79
CA LYS A 275 0.13 13.62 -19.89
C LYS A 275 0.58 14.81 -20.73
N ASP A 276 0.80 15.94 -20.09
CA ASP A 276 1.17 17.18 -20.79
C ASP A 276 2.52 17.06 -21.49
N TYR A 277 3.47 16.33 -20.84
CA TYR A 277 4.76 16.01 -21.45
C TYR A 277 4.59 15.17 -22.71
N ALA A 278 3.77 14.12 -22.66
CA ALA A 278 3.52 13.24 -23.80
C ALA A 278 2.83 14.00 -24.97
N GLU A 279 1.90 14.90 -24.68
CA GLU A 279 1.24 15.73 -25.69
C GLU A 279 2.24 16.71 -26.36
N LYS A 280 3.01 17.44 -25.55
CA LYS A 280 4.02 18.42 -26.02
C LYS A 280 5.09 17.80 -26.91
N HIS A 281 5.48 16.55 -26.66
CA HIS A 281 6.52 15.84 -27.40
C HIS A 281 5.99 14.88 -28.45
N GLY A 282 4.69 14.94 -28.78
CA GLY A 282 4.07 14.08 -29.81
C GLY A 282 4.12 12.58 -29.51
N LEU A 283 4.19 12.22 -28.21
CA LEU A 283 4.26 10.82 -27.77
C LEU A 283 2.88 10.15 -27.68
N LYS A 284 1.81 10.92 -27.82
CA LYS A 284 0.45 10.40 -28.07
C LYS A 284 0.30 10.10 -29.55
N LYS A 285 0.19 8.85 -29.90
CA LYS A 285 -0.19 8.39 -31.23
C LYS A 285 -1.59 7.78 -31.21
#